data_97d3f73c0793e0e2d63cf33e47bbc5b7
#
_entry.id   97d3f73c0793e0e2d63cf33e47bbc5b7
#
_cell.length_a   1.000
_cell.length_b   1.000
_cell.length_c   1.000
_cell.angle_alpha   90.00
_cell.angle_beta   90.00
_cell.angle_gamma   90.00
#
_symmetry.space_group_name_H-M   'P 1'
#
loop_
_entity.id
_entity.type
_entity.pdbx_description
1 polymer ?
#
loop_
_entity_poly.entity_id
_entity_poly.type
_entity_poly.pdbx_seq_one_letter_code
_entity_poly.pdbx_strand_id
1 'polypeptide(L)'
;MSQKCALVMAGGTGGHIFPGLAVALALRERGWRVHWLGAPNSMESRLVPPKGIALETVDFSGVRGKGLRTLVLAPLRLARACWQSLAVMRRVRPQVLVGLGGYITLPAGLVGAVTGRPLVLHEQNSVAGMANRVLARVARRVFTAFPQVLPKGQWVGNPLRTEFLCQPGPQERLGTRTGALRVLVVGGSLGARALNTVVPQALARIAPDQRPVVTHQSGEKQIDELRANYAQAGVQATLVPFIENMAQAFADADLVICRAGASTVTELAAVGAAAVLVPFPSAVDDHQTHNARFLADRGAAWLVPQSQLTPDYLADMLQKTERSILISRGLEAKKLQHTEATQALVAACEELAR
;
A
#
# COMPACT_ATOMS: atom_id res chain seq x y z
N MET A 1 9.70 -29.89 20.03
CA MET A 1 9.56 -28.41 20.24
C MET A 1 8.16 -28.01 19.85
N SER A 2 7.45 -27.21 20.64
CA SER A 2 6.12 -26.72 20.26
C SER A 2 6.25 -25.79 19.04
N GLN A 3 5.32 -25.88 18.09
CA GLN A 3 5.29 -25.03 16.91
C GLN A 3 5.22 -23.56 17.31
N LYS A 4 6.12 -22.72 16.80
CA LYS A 4 6.13 -21.27 17.05
C LYS A 4 4.83 -20.63 16.53
N CYS A 5 4.34 -19.62 17.26
CA CYS A 5 3.08 -18.95 16.95
C CYS A 5 3.25 -17.43 16.90
N ALA A 6 2.79 -16.80 15.83
CA ALA A 6 2.73 -15.37 15.65
C ALA A 6 1.28 -14.86 15.52
N LEU A 7 1.00 -13.68 16.07
CA LEU A 7 -0.24 -12.94 15.86
C LEU A 7 0.06 -11.70 15.00
N VAL A 8 -0.34 -11.75 13.74
CA VAL A 8 -0.22 -10.62 12.82
C VAL A 8 -1.43 -9.71 12.99
N MET A 9 -1.19 -8.44 13.13
CA MET A 9 -2.21 -7.41 13.41
C MET A 9 -2.15 -6.35 12.32
N ALA A 10 -3.14 -6.33 11.45
CA ALA A 10 -3.29 -5.31 10.41
C ALA A 10 -4.75 -5.21 9.99
N GLY A 11 -5.21 -4.00 9.69
CA GLY A 11 -6.58 -3.82 9.25
C GLY A 11 -6.87 -2.45 8.66
N GLY A 12 -8.07 -2.31 8.14
CA GLY A 12 -8.63 -1.07 7.61
C GLY A 12 -8.40 -0.86 6.11
N THR A 13 -7.19 -0.99 5.60
CA THR A 13 -6.90 -0.75 4.16
C THR A 13 -5.94 -1.80 3.60
N GLY A 14 -5.95 -1.97 2.28
CA GLY A 14 -5.01 -2.84 1.58
C GLY A 14 -3.54 -2.50 1.86
N GLY A 15 -3.24 -1.22 2.11
CA GLY A 15 -1.88 -0.76 2.44
C GLY A 15 -1.29 -1.36 3.72
N HIS A 16 -2.13 -1.83 4.65
CA HIS A 16 -1.69 -2.57 5.84
C HIS A 16 -1.82 -4.08 5.65
N ILE A 17 -2.90 -4.52 4.97
CA ILE A 17 -3.24 -5.94 4.84
C ILE A 17 -2.25 -6.67 3.93
N PHE A 18 -1.92 -6.13 2.75
CA PHE A 18 -1.01 -6.82 1.82
C PHE A 18 0.41 -6.98 2.36
N PRO A 19 1.05 -5.95 2.98
CA PRO A 19 2.31 -6.15 3.69
C PRO A 19 2.22 -7.19 4.82
N GLY A 20 1.10 -7.18 5.56
CA GLY A 20 0.84 -8.18 6.60
C GLY A 20 0.74 -9.60 6.06
N LEU A 21 0.08 -9.78 4.92
CA LEU A 21 -0.02 -11.08 4.24
C LEU A 21 1.36 -11.58 3.77
N ALA A 22 2.20 -10.69 3.22
CA ALA A 22 3.56 -11.06 2.82
C ALA A 22 4.37 -11.62 4.01
N VAL A 23 4.33 -10.94 5.17
CA VAL A 23 5.00 -11.41 6.38
C VAL A 23 4.37 -12.68 6.94
N ALA A 24 3.04 -12.76 6.98
CA ALA A 24 2.30 -13.91 7.50
C ALA A 24 2.59 -15.20 6.69
N LEU A 25 2.61 -15.09 5.36
CA LEU A 25 2.92 -16.21 4.48
C LEU A 25 4.39 -16.65 4.63
N ALA A 26 5.32 -15.71 4.68
CA ALA A 26 6.75 -16.01 4.89
C ALA A 26 7.02 -16.69 6.25
N LEU A 27 6.30 -16.31 7.31
CA LEU A 27 6.36 -17.01 8.61
C LEU A 27 5.81 -18.44 8.49
N ARG A 28 4.70 -18.64 7.78
CA ARG A 28 4.12 -19.99 7.56
C ARG A 28 5.04 -20.91 6.78
N GLU A 29 5.71 -20.41 5.73
CA GLU A 29 6.72 -21.15 4.98
C GLU A 29 7.87 -21.65 5.88
N ARG A 30 8.14 -20.95 6.97
CA ARG A 30 9.12 -21.34 8.00
C ARG A 30 8.53 -22.21 9.12
N GLY A 31 7.32 -22.75 8.91
CA GLY A 31 6.68 -23.68 9.83
C GLY A 31 5.97 -23.03 11.03
N TRP A 32 5.76 -21.71 11.02
CA TRP A 32 5.05 -21.03 12.10
C TRP A 32 3.54 -21.23 11.98
N ARG A 33 2.87 -21.33 13.11
CA ARG A 33 1.43 -21.14 13.20
C ARG A 33 1.16 -19.64 13.24
N VAL A 34 0.40 -19.15 12.27
CA VAL A 34 0.09 -17.71 12.16
C VAL A 34 -1.42 -17.52 12.34
N HIS A 35 -1.77 -16.62 13.25
CA HIS A 35 -3.11 -16.07 13.41
C HIS A 35 -3.10 -14.59 12.99
N TRP A 36 -4.25 -14.11 12.55
CA TRP A 36 -4.44 -12.72 12.18
C TRP A 36 -5.45 -12.05 13.09
N LEU A 37 -5.15 -10.85 13.58
CA LEU A 37 -6.10 -10.02 14.32
C LEU A 37 -6.65 -8.92 13.42
N GLY A 38 -7.95 -8.88 13.26
CA GLY A 38 -8.67 -7.90 12.47
C GLY A 38 -10.01 -7.49 13.09
N ALA A 39 -10.74 -6.60 12.39
CA ALA A 39 -12.10 -6.25 12.76
C ALA A 39 -13.12 -7.17 12.07
N PRO A 40 -14.31 -7.39 12.66
CA PRO A 40 -15.38 -8.12 11.98
C PRO A 40 -15.89 -7.33 10.76
N ASN A 41 -16.36 -8.05 9.73
CA ASN A 41 -16.96 -7.46 8.51
C ASN A 41 -16.08 -6.40 7.80
N SER A 42 -14.78 -6.59 7.85
CA SER A 42 -13.76 -5.69 7.32
C SER A 42 -13.13 -6.22 6.03
N MET A 43 -12.19 -5.47 5.45
CA MET A 43 -11.44 -5.93 4.27
C MET A 43 -10.59 -7.17 4.63
N GLU A 44 -9.94 -7.18 5.78
CA GLU A 44 -9.13 -8.31 6.25
C GLU A 44 -9.97 -9.58 6.46
N SER A 45 -11.24 -9.45 6.87
CA SER A 45 -12.12 -10.61 7.04
C SER A 45 -12.46 -11.32 5.72
N ARG A 46 -12.29 -10.64 4.60
CA ARG A 46 -12.48 -11.22 3.25
C ARG A 46 -11.17 -11.70 2.62
N LEU A 47 -10.06 -11.02 2.89
CA LEU A 47 -8.79 -11.28 2.21
C LEU A 47 -7.91 -12.33 2.91
N VAL A 48 -7.99 -12.44 4.23
CA VAL A 48 -7.07 -13.27 5.03
C VAL A 48 -7.46 -14.75 5.09
N PRO A 49 -8.74 -15.13 5.38
CA PRO A 49 -9.11 -16.52 5.48
C PRO A 49 -8.88 -17.36 4.20
N PRO A 50 -9.09 -16.82 2.97
CA PRO A 50 -8.79 -17.57 1.75
C PRO A 50 -7.31 -17.95 1.60
N LYS A 51 -6.41 -17.27 2.34
CA LYS A 51 -4.97 -17.63 2.38
C LYS A 51 -4.65 -18.69 3.42
N GLY A 52 -5.67 -19.31 4.05
CA GLY A 52 -5.49 -20.34 5.06
C GLY A 52 -4.94 -19.83 6.40
N ILE A 53 -5.13 -18.55 6.72
CA ILE A 53 -4.73 -17.92 7.98
C ILE A 53 -5.97 -17.75 8.86
N ALA A 54 -5.90 -18.23 10.10
CA ALA A 54 -6.99 -18.10 11.07
C ALA A 54 -7.19 -16.64 11.47
N LEU A 55 -8.43 -16.13 11.33
CA LEU A 55 -8.79 -14.77 11.69
C LEU A 55 -9.38 -14.73 13.09
N GLU A 56 -8.78 -13.93 13.94
CA GLU A 56 -9.28 -13.54 15.26
C GLU A 56 -9.87 -12.14 15.16
N THR A 57 -11.02 -11.89 15.75
CA THR A 57 -11.69 -10.60 15.62
C THR A 57 -11.80 -9.87 16.95
N VAL A 58 -11.60 -8.54 16.88
CA VAL A 58 -11.80 -7.59 17.96
C VAL A 58 -12.68 -6.46 17.45
N ASP A 59 -13.73 -6.15 18.21
CA ASP A 59 -14.68 -5.09 17.87
C ASP A 59 -14.09 -3.72 18.25
N PHE A 60 -13.25 -3.21 17.35
CA PHE A 60 -12.63 -1.90 17.50
C PHE A 60 -12.56 -1.19 16.16
N SER A 61 -13.03 0.03 16.12
CA SER A 61 -13.02 0.88 14.93
C SER A 61 -12.35 2.22 15.23
N GLY A 62 -11.77 2.84 14.22
CA GLY A 62 -11.17 4.17 14.36
C GLY A 62 -12.17 5.20 14.89
N VAL A 63 -11.72 6.05 15.79
CA VAL A 63 -12.53 7.10 16.43
C VAL A 63 -12.47 8.45 15.72
N ARG A 64 -11.49 8.64 14.85
CA ARG A 64 -11.23 9.91 14.14
C ARG A 64 -12.36 10.22 13.16
N GLY A 65 -12.91 11.43 13.23
CA GLY A 65 -13.98 11.91 12.32
C GLY A 65 -15.40 11.42 12.64
N LYS A 66 -15.64 10.74 13.78
CA LYS A 66 -16.94 10.15 14.12
C LYS A 66 -17.77 10.91 15.18
N GLY A 67 -17.50 12.20 15.39
CA GLY A 67 -18.28 13.06 16.29
C GLY A 67 -17.97 12.90 17.80
N LEU A 68 -18.48 13.86 18.61
CA LEU A 68 -18.17 13.98 20.04
C LEU A 68 -18.55 12.73 20.86
N ARG A 69 -19.70 12.13 20.60
CA ARG A 69 -20.15 10.90 21.33
C ARG A 69 -19.13 9.76 21.17
N THR A 70 -18.55 9.60 20.00
CA THR A 70 -17.54 8.57 19.74
C THR A 70 -16.24 8.86 20.50
N LEU A 71 -15.88 10.12 20.64
CA LEU A 71 -14.68 10.55 21.36
C LEU A 71 -14.84 10.33 22.87
N VAL A 72 -15.99 10.68 23.45
CA VAL A 72 -16.30 10.46 24.89
C VAL A 72 -16.30 8.96 25.24
N LEU A 73 -16.81 8.11 24.35
CA LEU A 73 -16.85 6.66 24.56
C LEU A 73 -15.54 5.95 24.15
N ALA A 74 -14.57 6.66 23.59
CA ALA A 74 -13.31 6.07 23.11
C ALA A 74 -12.54 5.29 24.20
N PRO A 75 -12.41 5.76 25.46
CA PRO A 75 -11.75 5.00 26.53
C PRO A 75 -12.43 3.66 26.83
N LEU A 76 -13.76 3.64 26.91
CA LEU A 76 -14.53 2.41 27.16
C LEU A 76 -14.40 1.42 25.99
N ARG A 77 -14.46 1.91 24.77
CA ARG A 77 -14.25 1.09 23.57
C ARG A 77 -12.83 0.52 23.52
N LEU A 78 -11.83 1.32 23.86
CA LEU A 78 -10.45 0.85 23.94
C LEU A 78 -10.27 -0.21 25.04
N ALA A 79 -10.83 0.01 26.23
CA ALA A 79 -10.79 -0.96 27.34
C ALA A 79 -11.45 -2.29 26.93
N ARG A 80 -12.62 -2.26 26.27
CA ARG A 80 -13.29 -3.44 25.73
C ARG A 80 -12.42 -4.15 24.69
N ALA A 81 -11.82 -3.40 23.78
CA ALA A 81 -10.94 -3.97 22.74
C ALA A 81 -9.67 -4.58 23.35
N CYS A 82 -9.10 -3.97 24.40
CA CYS A 82 -7.99 -4.55 25.16
C CYS A 82 -8.40 -5.86 25.85
N TRP A 83 -9.57 -5.91 26.46
CA TRP A 83 -10.09 -7.15 27.06
C TRP A 83 -10.30 -8.26 26.03
N GLN A 84 -10.92 -7.95 24.89
CA GLN A 84 -11.06 -8.91 23.78
C GLN A 84 -9.70 -9.36 23.25
N SER A 85 -8.74 -8.44 23.08
CA SER A 85 -7.37 -8.75 22.67
C SER A 85 -6.66 -9.68 23.65
N LEU A 86 -6.86 -9.47 24.96
CA LEU A 86 -6.33 -10.35 26.00
C LEU A 86 -6.94 -11.76 25.91
N ALA A 87 -8.25 -11.87 25.65
CA ALA A 87 -8.92 -13.17 25.47
C ALA A 87 -8.34 -13.92 24.23
N VAL A 88 -8.13 -13.21 23.11
CA VAL A 88 -7.47 -13.76 21.94
C VAL A 88 -6.05 -14.24 22.26
N MET A 89 -5.25 -13.41 22.96
CA MET A 89 -3.86 -13.79 23.31
C MET A 89 -3.78 -14.98 24.26
N ARG A 90 -4.75 -15.13 25.17
CA ARG A 90 -4.83 -16.30 26.08
C ARG A 90 -5.18 -17.58 25.33
N ARG A 91 -6.03 -17.50 24.30
CA ARG A 91 -6.45 -18.62 23.45
C ARG A 91 -5.35 -19.01 22.45
N VAL A 92 -4.84 -18.05 21.69
CA VAL A 92 -3.85 -18.24 20.63
C VAL A 92 -2.44 -18.52 21.19
N ARG A 93 -2.08 -17.91 22.31
CA ARG A 93 -0.75 -17.97 22.96
C ARG A 93 0.39 -17.62 21.99
N PRO A 94 0.37 -16.47 21.31
CA PRO A 94 1.44 -16.09 20.40
C PRO A 94 2.71 -15.80 21.17
N GLN A 95 3.87 -16.22 20.63
CA GLN A 95 5.19 -15.86 21.18
C GLN A 95 5.62 -14.48 20.72
N VAL A 96 5.14 -14.01 19.56
CA VAL A 96 5.47 -12.69 19.01
C VAL A 96 4.22 -12.05 18.39
N LEU A 97 4.13 -10.73 18.52
CA LEU A 97 3.11 -9.90 17.88
C LEU A 97 3.76 -9.14 16.72
N VAL A 98 3.08 -9.06 15.57
CA VAL A 98 3.53 -8.29 14.41
C VAL A 98 2.47 -7.23 14.09
N GLY A 99 2.77 -5.97 14.35
CA GLY A 99 1.88 -4.84 14.09
C GLY A 99 2.23 -4.15 12.78
N LEU A 100 1.27 -4.12 11.83
CA LEU A 100 1.46 -3.46 10.54
C LEU A 100 0.53 -2.25 10.34
N GLY A 101 0.00 -1.72 11.45
CA GLY A 101 -0.84 -0.53 11.40
C GLY A 101 -2.34 -0.80 11.28
N GLY A 102 -3.07 0.29 11.18
CA GLY A 102 -4.51 0.31 11.38
C GLY A 102 -4.87 0.46 12.86
N TYR A 103 -6.08 0.96 13.13
CA TYR A 103 -6.56 1.19 14.48
C TYR A 103 -6.62 -0.09 15.34
N ILE A 104 -6.81 -1.24 14.69
CA ILE A 104 -6.96 -2.55 15.35
C ILE A 104 -5.68 -3.02 16.06
N THR A 105 -4.52 -2.53 15.64
CA THR A 105 -3.24 -2.92 16.23
C THR A 105 -3.01 -2.32 17.62
N LEU A 106 -3.61 -1.15 17.91
CA LEU A 106 -3.35 -0.42 19.15
C LEU A 106 -3.75 -1.21 20.40
N PRO A 107 -5.01 -1.70 20.57
CA PRO A 107 -5.40 -2.41 21.78
C PRO A 107 -4.58 -3.67 22.01
N ALA A 108 -4.34 -4.46 20.96
CA ALA A 108 -3.60 -5.69 21.09
C ALA A 108 -2.09 -5.44 21.31
N GLY A 109 -1.51 -4.43 20.70
CA GLY A 109 -0.11 -4.05 20.97
C GLY A 109 0.12 -3.58 22.40
N LEU A 110 -0.81 -2.81 22.99
CA LEU A 110 -0.76 -2.40 24.39
C LEU A 110 -0.88 -3.61 25.33
N VAL A 111 -1.83 -4.51 25.07
CA VAL A 111 -1.98 -5.75 25.85
C VAL A 111 -0.72 -6.60 25.74
N GLY A 112 -0.11 -6.70 24.57
CA GLY A 112 1.15 -7.39 24.36
C GLY A 112 2.27 -6.83 25.23
N ALA A 113 2.41 -5.52 25.27
CA ALA A 113 3.42 -4.84 26.10
C ALA A 113 3.23 -5.15 27.59
N VAL A 114 1.98 -5.07 28.10
CA VAL A 114 1.66 -5.33 29.52
C VAL A 114 1.84 -6.83 29.87
N THR A 115 1.58 -7.73 28.92
CA THR A 115 1.69 -9.18 29.14
C THR A 115 3.08 -9.75 28.81
N GLY A 116 4.06 -8.88 28.53
CA GLY A 116 5.45 -9.27 28.23
C GLY A 116 5.66 -9.93 26.85
N ARG A 117 4.68 -9.85 25.95
CA ARG A 117 4.82 -10.40 24.59
C ARG A 117 5.55 -9.41 23.69
N PRO A 118 6.65 -9.83 23.03
CA PRO A 118 7.40 -8.92 22.16
C PRO A 118 6.57 -8.50 20.95
N LEU A 119 6.65 -7.19 20.63
CA LEU A 119 6.03 -6.58 19.45
C LEU A 119 7.08 -6.20 18.44
N VAL A 120 6.95 -6.71 17.23
CA VAL A 120 7.60 -6.24 16.01
C VAL A 120 6.63 -5.30 15.30
N LEU A 121 7.03 -4.06 15.07
CA LEU A 121 6.18 -3.02 14.47
C LEU A 121 6.74 -2.61 13.12
N HIS A 122 5.85 -2.41 12.14
CA HIS A 122 6.21 -1.84 10.85
C HIS A 122 5.26 -0.68 10.48
N GLU A 123 5.83 0.45 10.06
CA GLU A 123 5.08 1.59 9.52
C GLU A 123 5.27 1.67 8.00
N GLN A 124 4.16 1.62 7.27
CA GLN A 124 4.16 1.59 5.81
C GLN A 124 4.25 2.97 5.17
N ASN A 125 3.72 4.00 5.83
CA ASN A 125 3.66 5.35 5.28
C ASN A 125 4.87 6.19 5.69
N SER A 126 5.16 7.21 4.92
CA SER A 126 6.17 8.23 5.25
C SER A 126 5.76 9.15 6.41
N VAL A 127 4.48 9.13 6.79
CA VAL A 127 3.96 9.77 8.00
C VAL A 127 3.34 8.71 8.88
N ALA A 128 3.89 8.51 10.08
CA ALA A 128 3.44 7.46 10.97
C ALA A 128 2.01 7.71 11.46
N GLY A 129 1.18 6.66 11.41
CA GLY A 129 -0.15 6.67 12.00
C GLY A 129 -0.11 6.76 13.54
N MET A 130 -1.16 7.32 14.15
CA MET A 130 -1.23 7.52 15.62
C MET A 130 -1.00 6.21 16.39
N ALA A 131 -1.61 5.10 15.96
CA ALA A 131 -1.43 3.79 16.59
C ALA A 131 0.05 3.37 16.60
N ASN A 132 0.73 3.49 15.46
CA ASN A 132 2.13 3.12 15.35
C ASN A 132 3.05 4.08 16.11
N ARG A 133 2.75 5.38 16.19
CA ARG A 133 3.50 6.33 17.06
C ARG A 133 3.46 5.92 18.54
N VAL A 134 2.30 5.46 19.01
CA VAL A 134 2.15 5.00 20.41
C VAL A 134 2.88 3.67 20.60
N LEU A 135 2.65 2.71 19.70
CA LEU A 135 3.22 1.36 19.81
C LEU A 135 4.73 1.32 19.62
N ALA A 136 5.30 2.25 18.87
CA ALA A 136 6.76 2.37 18.69
C ALA A 136 7.53 2.59 20.02
N ARG A 137 6.84 3.12 21.06
CA ARG A 137 7.44 3.33 22.39
C ARG A 137 7.63 2.02 23.16
N VAL A 138 6.79 1.02 22.88
CA VAL A 138 6.76 -0.28 23.58
C VAL A 138 7.20 -1.45 22.70
N ALA A 139 7.35 -1.25 21.40
CA ALA A 139 7.81 -2.28 20.48
C ALA A 139 9.29 -2.65 20.71
N ARG A 140 9.62 -3.94 20.58
CA ARG A 140 10.97 -4.46 20.68
C ARG A 140 11.79 -4.23 19.42
N ARG A 141 11.14 -4.24 18.26
CA ARG A 141 11.74 -3.89 16.95
C ARG A 141 10.77 -2.98 16.21
N VAL A 142 11.30 -1.94 15.60
CA VAL A 142 10.50 -0.98 14.79
C VAL A 142 11.13 -0.89 13.41
N PHE A 143 10.34 -1.15 12.39
CA PHE A 143 10.71 -1.07 10.99
C PHE A 143 9.86 -0.02 10.28
N THR A 144 10.41 0.60 9.24
CA THR A 144 9.72 1.61 8.46
C THR A 144 9.94 1.41 6.97
N ALA A 145 8.94 1.76 6.17
CA ALA A 145 9.04 1.71 4.72
C ALA A 145 9.78 2.91 4.11
N PHE A 146 9.82 4.01 4.84
CA PHE A 146 10.50 5.25 4.44
C PHE A 146 11.50 5.67 5.52
N PRO A 147 12.53 6.47 5.17
CA PRO A 147 13.53 6.92 6.14
C PRO A 147 12.93 7.89 7.16
N GLN A 148 13.44 7.87 8.37
CA GLN A 148 13.20 8.86 9.44
C GLN A 148 11.74 9.02 9.90
N VAL A 149 10.87 8.01 9.70
CA VAL A 149 9.43 8.07 10.03
C VAL A 149 9.17 7.94 11.52
N LEU A 150 9.89 7.07 12.20
CA LEU A 150 9.72 6.80 13.63
C LEU A 150 11.07 6.81 14.35
N PRO A 151 11.15 7.31 15.60
CA PRO A 151 12.34 7.14 16.44
C PRO A 151 12.71 5.66 16.56
N LYS A 152 13.99 5.32 16.43
CA LYS A 152 14.52 3.94 16.43
C LYS A 152 14.01 3.05 15.30
N GLY A 153 13.29 3.61 14.32
CA GLY A 153 12.80 2.87 13.16
C GLY A 153 13.95 2.52 12.19
N GLN A 154 14.13 1.23 11.93
CA GLN A 154 15.04 0.79 10.89
C GLN A 154 14.32 0.86 9.54
N TRP A 155 14.89 1.57 8.59
CA TRP A 155 14.36 1.65 7.23
C TRP A 155 14.69 0.36 6.46
N VAL A 156 13.66 -0.39 6.05
CA VAL A 156 13.78 -1.67 5.34
C VAL A 156 12.89 -1.74 4.09
N GLY A 157 12.11 -0.69 3.81
CA GLY A 157 11.08 -0.72 2.78
C GLY A 157 9.76 -1.32 3.26
N ASN A 158 8.82 -1.52 2.33
CA ASN A 158 7.57 -2.25 2.60
C ASN A 158 7.73 -3.74 2.31
N PRO A 159 7.09 -4.62 3.08
CA PRO A 159 6.93 -6.02 2.69
C PRO A 159 6.18 -6.12 1.36
N LEU A 160 6.88 -6.55 0.33
CA LEU A 160 6.35 -6.69 -1.03
C LEU A 160 6.13 -8.17 -1.38
N ARG A 161 5.19 -8.41 -2.28
CA ARG A 161 5.01 -9.70 -2.91
C ARG A 161 6.17 -9.99 -3.86
N THR A 162 6.58 -11.24 -3.95
CA THR A 162 7.75 -11.68 -4.75
C THR A 162 7.63 -11.27 -6.22
N GLU A 163 6.42 -11.23 -6.77
CA GLU A 163 6.16 -10.87 -8.16
C GLU A 163 6.67 -9.47 -8.54
N PHE A 164 6.71 -8.52 -7.59
CA PHE A 164 7.28 -7.19 -7.85
C PHE A 164 8.81 -7.20 -7.89
N LEU A 165 9.43 -8.11 -7.18
CA LEU A 165 10.89 -8.20 -7.06
C LEU A 165 11.53 -8.90 -8.27
N CYS A 166 10.77 -9.76 -8.95
CA CYS A 166 11.23 -10.56 -10.08
C CYS A 166 11.05 -9.86 -11.45
N GLN A 167 10.56 -8.63 -11.50
CA GLN A 167 10.36 -7.93 -12.77
C GLN A 167 11.68 -7.46 -13.37
N PRO A 168 11.83 -7.59 -14.70
CA PRO A 168 13.02 -7.08 -15.40
C PRO A 168 13.20 -5.58 -15.20
N GLY A 169 14.43 -5.09 -15.34
CA GLY A 169 14.73 -3.67 -15.16
C GLY A 169 14.13 -2.77 -16.25
N PRO A 170 14.00 -1.44 -16.00
CA PRO A 170 13.37 -0.52 -16.96
C PRO A 170 14.10 -0.48 -18.31
N GLN A 171 15.43 -0.56 -18.34
CA GLN A 171 16.20 -0.59 -19.57
C GLN A 171 15.89 -1.84 -20.41
N GLU A 172 15.77 -2.99 -19.80
CA GLU A 172 15.44 -4.26 -20.46
C GLU A 172 14.02 -4.25 -21.01
N ARG A 173 13.05 -3.74 -20.23
CA ARG A 173 11.63 -3.71 -20.62
C ARG A 173 11.31 -2.69 -21.72
N LEU A 174 11.95 -1.54 -21.69
CA LEU A 174 11.58 -0.37 -22.49
C LEU A 174 12.61 -0.04 -23.59
N GLY A 175 13.86 -0.50 -23.46
CA GLY A 175 14.97 -0.08 -24.32
C GLY A 175 14.81 -0.43 -25.81
N THR A 176 14.11 -1.53 -26.13
CA THR A 176 13.82 -1.96 -27.50
C THR A 176 12.39 -1.69 -27.93
N ARG A 177 11.55 -1.15 -27.03
CA ARG A 177 10.13 -0.94 -27.31
C ARG A 177 9.92 0.26 -28.22
N THR A 178 9.13 0.06 -29.28
CA THR A 178 8.77 1.08 -30.28
C THR A 178 7.26 1.33 -30.30
N GLY A 179 6.81 2.31 -31.06
CA GLY A 179 5.40 2.67 -31.21
C GLY A 179 4.86 3.53 -30.06
N ALA A 180 3.54 3.61 -29.94
CA ALA A 180 2.84 4.43 -28.96
C ALA A 180 3.20 4.04 -27.52
N LEU A 181 3.24 5.01 -26.61
CA LEU A 181 3.45 4.75 -25.19
C LEU A 181 2.31 3.90 -24.63
N ARG A 182 2.63 2.98 -23.72
CA ARG A 182 1.68 2.22 -22.95
C ARG A 182 1.49 2.87 -21.57
N VAL A 183 0.31 3.41 -21.33
CA VAL A 183 0.00 4.12 -20.10
C VAL A 183 -0.95 3.26 -19.25
N LEU A 184 -0.56 3.00 -18.03
CA LEU A 184 -1.40 2.34 -17.04
C LEU A 184 -1.94 3.37 -16.05
N VAL A 185 -3.26 3.42 -15.88
CA VAL A 185 -3.92 4.28 -14.89
C VAL A 185 -4.46 3.42 -13.76
N VAL A 186 -4.09 3.74 -12.51
CA VAL A 186 -4.48 2.95 -11.34
C VAL A 186 -5.15 3.82 -10.29
N GLY A 187 -6.46 3.65 -10.13
CA GLY A 187 -7.25 4.35 -9.11
C GLY A 187 -7.11 3.75 -7.70
N GLY A 188 -6.62 2.51 -7.60
CA GLY A 188 -6.62 1.71 -6.37
C GLY A 188 -7.96 1.00 -6.12
N SER A 189 -8.07 0.25 -5.02
CA SER A 189 -9.23 -0.61 -4.74
C SER A 189 -10.57 0.16 -4.61
N LEU A 190 -10.52 1.40 -4.17
CA LEU A 190 -11.69 2.27 -4.04
C LEU A 190 -11.94 3.13 -5.29
N GLY A 191 -11.01 3.09 -6.24
CA GLY A 191 -11.01 3.95 -7.41
C GLY A 191 -10.53 5.38 -7.14
N ALA A 192 -10.34 6.15 -8.21
CA ALA A 192 -9.92 7.55 -8.14
C ALA A 192 -10.73 8.38 -9.13
N ARG A 193 -11.86 8.89 -8.70
CA ARG A 193 -12.81 9.62 -9.55
C ARG A 193 -12.14 10.73 -10.37
N ALA A 194 -11.19 11.46 -9.77
CA ALA A 194 -10.45 12.50 -10.50
C ALA A 194 -9.66 11.93 -11.69
N LEU A 195 -9.01 10.77 -11.53
CA LEU A 195 -8.32 10.10 -12.63
C LEU A 195 -9.33 9.59 -13.67
N ASN A 196 -10.42 8.96 -13.20
CA ASN A 196 -11.49 8.42 -14.05
C ASN A 196 -12.14 9.51 -14.92
N THR A 197 -12.13 10.77 -14.48
CA THR A 197 -12.69 11.92 -15.22
C THR A 197 -11.65 12.60 -16.11
N VAL A 198 -10.45 12.90 -15.56
CA VAL A 198 -9.47 13.74 -16.25
C VAL A 198 -8.75 12.99 -17.37
N VAL A 199 -8.42 11.70 -17.17
CA VAL A 199 -7.63 10.95 -18.16
C VAL A 199 -8.35 10.83 -19.51
N PRO A 200 -9.61 10.40 -19.62
CA PRO A 200 -10.28 10.35 -20.93
C PRO A 200 -10.38 11.72 -21.61
N GLN A 201 -10.61 12.79 -20.86
CA GLN A 201 -10.64 14.15 -21.38
C GLN A 201 -9.28 14.63 -21.90
N ALA A 202 -8.20 14.24 -21.23
CA ALA A 202 -6.83 14.53 -21.69
C ALA A 202 -6.51 13.79 -22.98
N LEU A 203 -6.86 12.52 -23.08
CA LEU A 203 -6.67 11.72 -24.29
C LEU A 203 -7.45 12.25 -25.49
N ALA A 204 -8.64 12.81 -25.27
CA ALA A 204 -9.43 13.46 -26.32
C ALA A 204 -8.73 14.68 -26.96
N ARG A 205 -7.81 15.35 -26.22
CA ARG A 205 -7.01 16.50 -26.70
C ARG A 205 -5.79 16.10 -27.52
N ILE A 206 -5.44 14.82 -27.50
CA ILE A 206 -4.30 14.29 -28.27
C ILE A 206 -4.81 13.77 -29.60
N ALA A 207 -4.10 14.08 -30.70
CA ALA A 207 -4.43 13.57 -32.03
C ALA A 207 -4.46 12.03 -32.03
N PRO A 208 -5.40 11.38 -32.72
CA PRO A 208 -5.61 9.92 -32.63
C PRO A 208 -4.36 9.07 -32.90
N ASP A 209 -3.50 9.50 -33.82
CA ASP A 209 -2.25 8.85 -34.20
C ASP A 209 -1.13 9.02 -33.18
N GLN A 210 -1.25 9.99 -32.26
CA GLN A 210 -0.27 10.27 -31.21
C GLN A 210 -0.73 9.78 -29.83
N ARG A 211 -1.94 9.22 -29.74
CA ARG A 211 -2.49 8.76 -28.45
C ARG A 211 -1.72 7.57 -27.90
N PRO A 212 -1.41 7.55 -26.59
CA PRO A 212 -0.91 6.35 -25.95
C PRO A 212 -1.97 5.24 -25.93
N VAL A 213 -1.52 3.99 -25.86
CA VAL A 213 -2.36 2.84 -25.56
C VAL A 213 -2.60 2.82 -24.05
N VAL A 214 -3.86 2.89 -23.63
CA VAL A 214 -4.21 3.05 -22.21
C VAL A 214 -4.91 1.81 -21.67
N THR A 215 -4.46 1.33 -20.50
CA THR A 215 -5.21 0.45 -19.60
C THR A 215 -5.59 1.25 -18.37
N HIS A 216 -6.88 1.31 -18.02
CA HIS A 216 -7.39 2.11 -16.92
C HIS A 216 -8.18 1.26 -15.92
N GLN A 217 -7.68 1.18 -14.68
CA GLN A 217 -8.33 0.50 -13.57
C GLN A 217 -9.13 1.51 -12.75
N SER A 218 -10.46 1.36 -12.75
CA SER A 218 -11.41 2.31 -12.14
C SER A 218 -11.62 2.14 -10.64
N GLY A 219 -11.46 0.92 -10.10
CA GLY A 219 -12.10 0.44 -8.89
C GLY A 219 -13.48 -0.21 -9.19
N GLU A 220 -13.84 -1.23 -8.45
CA GLU A 220 -15.04 -2.06 -8.72
C GLU A 220 -16.34 -1.26 -8.85
N LYS A 221 -16.52 -0.24 -8.00
CA LYS A 221 -17.74 0.56 -7.94
C LYS A 221 -17.83 1.69 -8.96
N GLN A 222 -16.77 1.95 -9.73
CA GLN A 222 -16.67 3.10 -10.62
C GLN A 222 -16.51 2.70 -12.10
N ILE A 223 -16.62 1.42 -12.44
CA ILE A 223 -16.37 0.95 -13.80
C ILE A 223 -17.36 1.51 -14.82
N ASP A 224 -18.63 1.62 -14.46
CA ASP A 224 -19.66 2.12 -15.38
C ASP A 224 -19.52 3.64 -15.60
N GLU A 225 -19.18 4.42 -14.55
CA GLU A 225 -18.83 5.84 -14.69
C GLU A 225 -17.59 6.02 -15.58
N LEU A 226 -16.58 5.16 -15.42
CA LEU A 226 -15.37 5.21 -16.27
C LEU A 226 -15.70 4.93 -17.74
N ARG A 227 -16.52 3.92 -18.03
CA ARG A 227 -16.96 3.60 -19.40
C ARG A 227 -17.71 4.77 -20.04
N ALA A 228 -18.63 5.41 -19.28
CA ALA A 228 -19.35 6.58 -19.74
C ALA A 228 -18.41 7.75 -20.06
N ASN A 229 -17.40 8.02 -19.21
CA ASN A 229 -16.44 9.09 -19.42
C ASN A 229 -15.59 8.87 -20.70
N TYR A 230 -15.16 7.63 -20.97
CA TYR A 230 -14.40 7.29 -22.19
C TYR A 230 -15.29 7.39 -23.44
N ALA A 231 -16.54 6.92 -23.37
CA ALA A 231 -17.50 7.05 -24.47
C ALA A 231 -17.80 8.51 -24.79
N GLN A 232 -18.02 9.35 -23.79
CA GLN A 232 -18.26 10.79 -23.95
C GLN A 232 -17.02 11.49 -24.55
N ALA A 233 -15.81 11.08 -24.18
CA ALA A 233 -14.58 11.63 -24.71
C ALA A 233 -14.24 11.15 -26.14
N GLY A 234 -14.92 10.14 -26.67
CA GLY A 234 -14.64 9.55 -27.99
C GLY A 234 -13.26 8.87 -28.07
N VAL A 235 -12.81 8.27 -26.98
CA VAL A 235 -11.48 7.66 -26.86
C VAL A 235 -11.60 6.19 -26.46
N GLN A 236 -10.75 5.35 -27.07
CA GLN A 236 -10.70 3.93 -26.75
C GLN A 236 -9.59 3.64 -25.72
N ALA A 237 -9.88 2.73 -24.81
CA ALA A 237 -8.90 2.19 -23.82
C ALA A 237 -9.37 0.83 -23.31
N THR A 238 -8.47 0.07 -22.71
CA THR A 238 -8.81 -1.13 -21.95
C THR A 238 -9.26 -0.73 -20.56
N LEU A 239 -10.55 -0.93 -20.25
CA LEU A 239 -11.16 -0.50 -18.98
C LEU A 239 -11.44 -1.72 -18.10
N VAL A 240 -10.85 -1.74 -16.91
CA VAL A 240 -10.99 -2.87 -15.97
C VAL A 240 -11.37 -2.37 -14.57
N PRO A 241 -12.21 -3.10 -13.83
CA PRO A 241 -12.54 -2.74 -12.46
C PRO A 241 -11.38 -3.00 -11.49
N PHE A 242 -10.59 -4.06 -11.77
CA PHE A 242 -9.51 -4.52 -10.92
C PHE A 242 -8.40 -5.17 -11.76
N ILE A 243 -7.17 -5.15 -11.27
CA ILE A 243 -6.00 -5.81 -11.88
C ILE A 243 -5.46 -6.82 -10.87
N GLU A 244 -5.49 -8.09 -11.23
CA GLU A 244 -5.00 -9.18 -10.37
C GLU A 244 -3.47 -9.19 -10.29
N ASN A 245 -2.81 -9.15 -11.43
CA ASN A 245 -1.35 -9.13 -11.50
C ASN A 245 -0.82 -7.71 -11.72
N MET A 246 -0.80 -6.93 -10.62
CA MET A 246 -0.33 -5.54 -10.64
C MET A 246 1.18 -5.45 -10.97
N ALA A 247 2.00 -6.43 -10.57
CA ALA A 247 3.42 -6.43 -10.85
C ALA A 247 3.69 -6.50 -12.35
N GLN A 248 2.99 -7.38 -13.06
CA GLN A 248 3.07 -7.49 -14.51
C GLN A 248 2.51 -6.22 -15.19
N ALA A 249 1.39 -5.69 -14.69
CA ALA A 249 0.81 -4.47 -15.25
C ALA A 249 1.76 -3.27 -15.15
N PHE A 250 2.49 -3.13 -14.04
CA PHE A 250 3.55 -2.11 -13.89
C PHE A 250 4.73 -2.37 -14.84
N ALA A 251 5.11 -3.64 -15.04
CA ALA A 251 6.20 -4.00 -15.95
C ALA A 251 5.83 -3.77 -17.42
N ASP A 252 4.58 -3.97 -17.80
CA ASP A 252 4.09 -3.79 -19.17
C ASP A 252 3.89 -2.31 -19.55
N ALA A 253 3.72 -1.45 -18.55
CA ALA A 253 3.54 -0.02 -18.76
C ALA A 253 4.87 0.70 -19.06
N ASP A 254 4.81 1.70 -19.91
CA ASP A 254 5.88 2.69 -20.07
C ASP A 254 5.75 3.77 -18.98
N LEU A 255 4.50 4.19 -18.67
CA LEU A 255 4.18 5.19 -17.67
C LEU A 255 2.99 4.74 -16.83
N VAL A 256 3.07 4.93 -15.51
CA VAL A 256 1.96 4.67 -14.58
C VAL A 256 1.41 5.99 -14.06
N ILE A 257 0.09 6.20 -14.12
CA ILE A 257 -0.61 7.34 -13.50
C ILE A 257 -1.42 6.80 -12.33
N CYS A 258 -1.11 7.18 -11.10
CA CYS A 258 -1.77 6.56 -9.94
C CYS A 258 -1.83 7.46 -8.70
N ARG A 259 -2.57 6.99 -7.68
CA ARG A 259 -2.50 7.53 -6.32
C ARG A 259 -1.18 7.15 -5.66
N ALA A 260 -0.76 7.97 -4.66
CA ALA A 260 0.51 7.78 -3.96
C ALA A 260 0.34 7.00 -2.63
N GLY A 261 -0.35 5.86 -2.68
CA GLY A 261 -0.37 4.94 -1.54
C GLY A 261 1.04 4.39 -1.26
N ALA A 262 1.36 4.14 0.01
CA ALA A 262 2.70 3.69 0.41
C ALA A 262 3.15 2.42 -0.31
N SER A 263 2.27 1.40 -0.40
CA SER A 263 2.57 0.16 -1.14
C SER A 263 2.82 0.45 -2.61
N THR A 264 1.96 1.28 -3.25
CA THR A 264 2.12 1.64 -4.67
C THR A 264 3.46 2.30 -4.95
N VAL A 265 3.89 3.26 -4.10
CA VAL A 265 5.17 3.96 -4.24
C VAL A 265 6.34 2.98 -4.13
N THR A 266 6.30 2.05 -3.17
CA THR A 266 7.36 1.05 -3.00
C THR A 266 7.32 -0.06 -4.07
N GLU A 267 6.14 -0.43 -4.57
CA GLU A 267 5.96 -1.35 -5.69
C GLU A 267 6.51 -0.75 -7.00
N LEU A 268 6.25 0.53 -7.26
CA LEU A 268 6.81 1.27 -8.41
C LEU A 268 8.35 1.31 -8.34
N ALA A 269 8.91 1.57 -7.15
CA ALA A 269 10.35 1.53 -6.95
C ALA A 269 10.93 0.14 -7.21
N ALA A 270 10.28 -0.91 -6.71
CA ALA A 270 10.72 -2.30 -6.89
C ALA A 270 10.71 -2.75 -8.35
N VAL A 271 9.71 -2.35 -9.14
CA VAL A 271 9.64 -2.63 -10.58
C VAL A 271 10.55 -1.70 -11.38
N GLY A 272 10.86 -0.51 -10.87
CA GLY A 272 11.51 0.56 -11.63
C GLY A 272 10.55 1.15 -12.68
N ALA A 273 9.31 1.44 -12.28
CA ALA A 273 8.30 2.02 -13.16
C ALA A 273 8.25 3.54 -13.00
N ALA A 274 8.36 4.27 -14.12
CA ALA A 274 8.15 5.71 -14.14
C ALA A 274 6.69 6.04 -13.84
N ALA A 275 6.42 7.04 -13.00
CA ALA A 275 5.06 7.32 -12.58
C ALA A 275 4.73 8.81 -12.47
N VAL A 276 3.45 9.12 -12.72
CA VAL A 276 2.79 10.36 -12.32
C VAL A 276 1.98 10.06 -11.06
N LEU A 277 2.44 10.57 -9.94
CA LEU A 277 1.83 10.37 -8.64
C LEU A 277 0.86 11.52 -8.34
N VAL A 278 -0.41 11.17 -8.20
CA VAL A 278 -1.50 12.12 -7.91
C VAL A 278 -2.00 11.84 -6.50
N PRO A 279 -1.48 12.49 -5.46
CA PRO A 279 -1.91 12.28 -4.08
C PRO A 279 -3.40 12.52 -3.89
N PHE A 280 -4.03 11.73 -3.03
CA PHE A 280 -5.42 11.94 -2.64
C PHE A 280 -5.52 13.12 -1.66
N PRO A 281 -6.27 14.20 -1.99
CA PRO A 281 -6.25 15.44 -1.20
C PRO A 281 -6.75 15.28 0.24
N SER A 282 -7.65 14.32 0.47
CA SER A 282 -8.21 14.04 1.80
C SER A 282 -7.48 12.91 2.54
N ALA A 283 -6.24 12.60 2.12
CA ALA A 283 -5.43 11.63 2.82
C ALA A 283 -5.09 12.13 4.24
N VAL A 284 -5.27 11.26 5.23
CA VAL A 284 -5.01 11.59 6.64
C VAL A 284 -3.56 12.07 6.81
N ASP A 285 -3.38 13.23 7.45
CA ASP A 285 -2.07 13.85 7.66
C ASP A 285 -1.25 14.02 6.36
N ASP A 286 -1.91 14.16 5.22
CA ASP A 286 -1.32 14.32 3.87
C ASP A 286 -0.24 13.28 3.53
N HIS A 287 -0.38 12.06 4.09
CA HIS A 287 0.64 11.02 3.92
C HIS A 287 0.90 10.65 2.46
N GLN A 288 -0.08 10.80 1.55
CA GLN A 288 0.14 10.48 0.14
C GLN A 288 1.10 11.47 -0.56
N THR A 289 1.02 12.75 -0.25
CA THR A 289 2.00 13.73 -0.77
C THR A 289 3.41 13.41 -0.25
N HIS A 290 3.53 13.08 1.03
CA HIS A 290 4.82 12.69 1.60
C HIS A 290 5.36 11.38 1.01
N ASN A 291 4.51 10.38 0.77
CA ASN A 291 4.90 9.15 0.07
C ASN A 291 5.39 9.45 -1.36
N ALA A 292 4.67 10.33 -2.09
CA ALA A 292 5.01 10.70 -3.47
C ALA A 292 6.38 11.40 -3.56
N ARG A 293 6.68 12.29 -2.61
CA ARG A 293 7.96 13.00 -2.54
C ARG A 293 9.16 12.06 -2.45
N PHE A 294 9.00 10.89 -1.86
CA PHE A 294 10.07 9.89 -1.79
C PHE A 294 10.65 9.54 -3.17
N LEU A 295 9.81 9.42 -4.19
CA LEU A 295 10.24 9.21 -5.57
C LEU A 295 10.46 10.54 -6.32
N ALA A 296 9.58 11.51 -6.15
CA ALA A 296 9.58 12.74 -6.93
C ALA A 296 10.81 13.61 -6.65
N ASP A 297 11.19 13.79 -5.39
CA ASP A 297 12.35 14.62 -4.99
C ASP A 297 13.69 14.03 -5.46
N ARG A 298 13.69 12.76 -5.92
CA ARG A 298 14.85 12.04 -6.46
C ARG A 298 14.78 11.85 -7.98
N GLY A 299 13.87 12.55 -8.65
CA GLY A 299 13.72 12.47 -10.11
C GLY A 299 13.13 11.15 -10.63
N ALA A 300 12.62 10.29 -9.74
CA ALA A 300 12.08 8.96 -10.08
C ALA A 300 10.62 8.99 -10.53
N ALA A 301 9.87 10.05 -10.19
CA ALA A 301 8.47 10.22 -10.55
C ALA A 301 8.13 11.69 -10.72
N TRP A 302 6.94 11.99 -11.24
CA TRP A 302 6.31 13.31 -11.15
C TRP A 302 5.29 13.30 -10.03
N LEU A 303 5.30 14.35 -9.20
CA LEU A 303 4.25 14.61 -8.23
C LEU A 303 3.34 15.71 -8.78
N VAL A 304 2.09 15.37 -9.02
CA VAL A 304 1.08 16.30 -9.55
C VAL A 304 -0.06 16.40 -8.54
N PRO A 305 -0.19 17.50 -7.79
CA PRO A 305 -1.35 17.73 -6.94
C PRO A 305 -2.66 17.61 -7.74
N GLN A 306 -3.69 16.99 -7.15
CA GLN A 306 -4.96 16.78 -7.86
C GLN A 306 -5.56 18.08 -8.40
N SER A 307 -5.37 19.21 -7.74
CA SER A 307 -5.83 20.54 -8.20
C SER A 307 -5.13 21.03 -9.46
N GLN A 308 -3.94 20.52 -9.75
CA GLN A 308 -3.17 20.84 -10.95
C GLN A 308 -3.37 19.84 -12.07
N LEU A 309 -3.99 18.69 -11.78
CA LEU A 309 -4.25 17.64 -12.78
C LEU A 309 -5.45 18.06 -13.65
N THR A 310 -5.19 18.92 -14.63
CA THR A 310 -6.18 19.29 -15.65
C THR A 310 -6.01 18.43 -16.91
N PRO A 311 -7.06 18.30 -17.75
CA PRO A 311 -6.96 17.61 -19.03
C PRO A 311 -5.89 18.18 -19.95
N ASP A 312 -5.72 19.50 -19.99
CA ASP A 312 -4.71 20.17 -20.83
C ASP A 312 -3.29 19.88 -20.34
N TYR A 313 -3.07 19.99 -19.01
CA TYR A 313 -1.80 19.66 -18.39
C TYR A 313 -1.37 18.19 -18.68
N LEU A 314 -2.31 17.26 -18.49
CA LEU A 314 -2.01 15.84 -18.69
C LEU A 314 -1.79 15.51 -20.17
N ALA A 315 -2.55 16.13 -21.09
CA ALA A 315 -2.37 15.95 -22.53
C ALA A 315 -0.98 16.45 -22.99
N ASP A 316 -0.60 17.67 -22.59
CA ASP A 316 0.70 18.25 -22.88
C ASP A 316 1.86 17.39 -22.32
N MET A 317 1.73 16.93 -21.09
CA MET A 317 2.69 16.05 -20.45
C MET A 317 2.85 14.74 -21.23
N LEU A 318 1.76 14.08 -21.62
CA LEU A 318 1.81 12.81 -22.36
C LEU A 318 2.44 12.97 -23.75
N GLN A 319 2.15 14.07 -24.45
CA GLN A 319 2.71 14.35 -25.78
C GLN A 319 4.22 14.66 -25.73
N LYS A 320 4.69 15.32 -24.66
CA LYS A 320 6.11 15.69 -24.49
C LYS A 320 6.97 14.60 -23.85
N THR A 321 6.34 13.55 -23.33
CA THR A 321 7.07 12.50 -22.61
C THR A 321 7.67 11.48 -23.59
N GLU A 322 8.98 11.43 -23.62
CA GLU A 322 9.73 10.44 -24.39
C GLU A 322 10.06 9.20 -23.55
N ARG A 323 10.18 8.04 -24.20
CA ARG A 323 10.50 6.77 -23.53
C ARG A 323 11.89 6.78 -22.87
N SER A 324 12.83 7.52 -23.40
CA SER A 324 14.15 7.78 -22.80
C SER A 324 14.06 8.38 -21.40
N ILE A 325 13.16 9.36 -21.22
CA ILE A 325 12.89 10.00 -19.91
C ILE A 325 12.25 8.99 -18.95
N LEU A 326 11.35 8.14 -19.45
CA LEU A 326 10.69 7.10 -18.65
C LEU A 326 11.69 6.03 -18.17
N ILE A 327 12.61 5.62 -19.03
CA ILE A 327 13.71 4.72 -18.66
C ILE A 327 14.58 5.35 -17.56
N SER A 328 15.00 6.59 -17.74
CA SER A 328 15.81 7.31 -16.76
C SER A 328 15.12 7.39 -15.39
N ARG A 329 13.86 7.79 -15.37
CA ARG A 329 13.07 7.83 -14.12
C ARG A 329 12.87 6.47 -13.50
N GLY A 330 12.63 5.45 -14.31
CA GLY A 330 12.52 4.07 -13.86
C GLY A 330 13.82 3.55 -13.22
N LEU A 331 14.97 3.92 -13.77
CA LEU A 331 16.28 3.59 -13.19
C LEU A 331 16.48 4.29 -11.84
N GLU A 332 16.11 5.58 -11.72
CA GLU A 332 16.15 6.29 -10.44
C GLU A 332 15.19 5.66 -9.42
N ALA A 333 13.98 5.27 -9.84
CA ALA A 333 13.05 4.55 -8.96
C ALA A 333 13.64 3.22 -8.45
N LYS A 334 14.28 2.46 -9.35
CA LYS A 334 14.91 1.18 -9.01
C LYS A 334 16.03 1.30 -7.97
N LYS A 335 16.79 2.41 -7.97
CA LYS A 335 17.81 2.69 -6.95
C LYS A 335 17.22 2.88 -5.54
N LEU A 336 15.95 3.26 -5.45
CA LEU A 336 15.24 3.53 -4.20
C LEU A 336 14.50 2.30 -3.64
N GLN A 337 14.59 1.15 -4.32
CA GLN A 337 13.96 -0.08 -3.84
C GLN A 337 14.60 -0.57 -2.54
N HIS A 338 13.76 -1.04 -1.63
CA HIS A 338 14.15 -1.80 -0.46
C HIS A 338 13.36 -3.11 -0.46
N THR A 339 14.05 -4.23 -0.61
CA THR A 339 13.42 -5.53 -0.84
C THR A 339 13.47 -6.46 0.37
N GLU A 340 14.15 -6.02 1.43
CA GLU A 340 14.48 -6.88 2.59
C GLU A 340 13.41 -6.85 3.69
N ALA A 341 12.38 -6.03 3.56
CA ALA A 341 11.41 -5.79 4.62
C ALA A 341 10.78 -7.07 5.16
N THR A 342 10.30 -7.97 4.30
CA THR A 342 9.68 -9.24 4.74
C THR A 342 10.67 -10.09 5.52
N GLN A 343 11.90 -10.21 5.04
CA GLN A 343 12.95 -11.00 5.69
C GLN A 343 13.39 -10.39 7.02
N ALA A 344 13.52 -9.06 7.09
CA ALA A 344 13.87 -8.34 8.31
C ALA A 344 12.81 -8.53 9.41
N LEU A 345 11.53 -8.43 9.07
CA LEU A 345 10.45 -8.67 10.02
C LEU A 345 10.41 -10.12 10.49
N VAL A 346 10.58 -11.08 9.58
CA VAL A 346 10.60 -12.51 9.92
C VAL A 346 11.79 -12.85 10.80
N ALA A 347 12.99 -12.35 10.49
CA ALA A 347 14.18 -12.55 11.31
C ALA A 347 14.01 -11.98 12.72
N ALA A 348 13.39 -10.79 12.85
CA ALA A 348 13.07 -10.21 14.14
C ALA A 348 12.07 -11.08 14.94
N CYS A 349 11.07 -11.68 14.26
CA CYS A 349 10.15 -12.61 14.91
C CYS A 349 10.89 -13.87 15.42
N GLU A 350 11.81 -14.43 14.62
CA GLU A 350 12.59 -15.60 15.00
C GLU A 350 13.51 -15.35 16.20
N GLU A 351 14.14 -14.17 16.23
CA GLU A 351 14.99 -13.71 17.34
C GLU A 351 14.19 -13.57 18.65
N LEU A 352 12.99 -12.96 18.58
CA LEU A 352 12.19 -12.62 19.76
C LEU A 352 11.34 -13.77 20.30
N ALA A 353 11.13 -14.82 19.52
CA ALA A 353 10.34 -16.00 19.90
C ALA A 353 11.21 -17.15 20.48
N ARG A 354 12.40 -16.81 20.98
CA ARG A 354 13.31 -17.76 21.66
C ARG A 354 12.84 -18.10 23.05
#